data_e01d98170bd9f78d024bf3416fb35f9f
#
_entry.id   e01d98170bd9f78d024bf3416fb35f9f
#
_cell.length_a   1.000
_cell.length_b   1.000
_cell.length_c   1.000
_cell.angle_alpha   90.00
_cell.angle_beta   90.00
_cell.angle_gamma   90.00
#
_symmetry.space_group_name_H-M   'P 1'
#
loop_
_entity.id
_entity.type
_entity.pdbx_description
1 polymer ?
#
loop_
_entity_poly.entity_id
_entity_poly.type
_entity_poly.pdbx_seq_one_letter_code
_entity_poly.pdbx_strand_id
1 'polypeptide(L)'
;LHIFMTDFSQCFVGISWQQVRSPYHNGIHRLKFPSEAPSRSTLKLEEALVDLVPQTQRSTFLREGARAVDLGACPGGWTYQLVKHNVYVEAVDNGAMAESLMRTGLVNYAAADGFKYQPQYGTVDLVVCDMIERPDRVAELITHWLLKPHARAAIFNLKLPMKLRFD
;
A
#
# COMPACT_ATOMS: atom_id res chain seq x y z
N LEU A 1 19.44 9.93 -22.28
CA LEU A 1 20.28 8.77 -22.57
C LEU A 1 20.27 7.82 -21.37
N HIS A 2 20.06 6.53 -21.61
CA HIS A 2 20.14 5.46 -20.62
C HIS A 2 21.21 4.46 -21.06
N ILE A 3 22.02 4.01 -20.13
CA ILE A 3 23.04 2.99 -20.37
C ILE A 3 22.81 1.90 -19.33
N PHE A 4 22.54 0.68 -19.79
CA PHE A 4 22.40 -0.51 -18.93
C PHE A 4 23.55 -1.47 -19.22
N MET A 5 24.49 -1.57 -18.28
CA MET A 5 25.64 -2.47 -18.38
C MET A 5 25.21 -3.89 -18.03
N THR A 6 25.48 -4.83 -18.93
CA THR A 6 25.26 -6.27 -18.65
C THR A 6 26.52 -6.94 -18.11
N ASP A 7 27.69 -6.42 -18.53
CA ASP A 7 29.01 -6.78 -18.01
C ASP A 7 30.00 -5.61 -18.25
N PHE A 8 31.29 -5.81 -18.01
CA PHE A 8 32.31 -4.77 -18.20
C PHE A 8 32.56 -4.39 -19.67
N SER A 9 32.09 -5.17 -20.63
CA SER A 9 32.36 -4.99 -22.07
C SER A 9 31.09 -4.77 -22.91
N GLN A 10 29.90 -4.98 -22.33
CA GLN A 10 28.62 -4.93 -23.06
C GLN A 10 27.62 -4.05 -22.35
N CYS A 11 26.88 -3.27 -23.13
CA CYS A 11 25.78 -2.45 -22.62
C CYS A 11 24.65 -2.31 -23.64
N PHE A 12 23.46 -2.09 -23.14
CA PHE A 12 22.35 -1.54 -23.91
C PHE A 12 22.34 -0.02 -23.77
N VAL A 13 22.14 0.66 -24.89
CA VAL A 13 22.03 2.12 -24.92
C VAL A 13 20.66 2.47 -25.46
N GLY A 14 19.94 3.34 -24.74
CA GLY A 14 18.60 3.78 -25.13
C GLY A 14 18.38 5.25 -24.80
N ILE A 15 17.32 5.79 -25.38
CA ILE A 15 16.84 7.16 -25.10
C ILE A 15 15.39 7.12 -24.69
N SER A 16 15.02 7.97 -23.75
CA SER A 16 13.62 8.27 -23.44
C SER A 16 13.34 9.76 -23.69
N TRP A 17 12.18 10.03 -24.27
CA TRP A 17 11.73 11.39 -24.52
C TRP A 17 11.27 12.05 -23.23
N GLN A 18 11.50 13.37 -23.09
CA GLN A 18 11.17 14.10 -21.87
C GLN A 18 9.70 13.99 -21.47
N GLN A 19 8.80 13.88 -22.46
CA GLN A 19 7.35 13.79 -22.23
C GLN A 19 6.88 12.45 -21.65
N VAL A 20 7.67 11.39 -21.83
CA VAL A 20 7.29 10.01 -21.43
C VAL A 20 8.27 9.36 -20.42
N ARG A 21 9.33 10.09 -20.04
CA ARG A 21 10.27 9.59 -19.03
C ARG A 21 9.79 9.93 -17.63
N SER A 22 10.16 9.08 -16.65
CA SER A 22 10.04 9.45 -15.24
C SER A 22 10.83 10.74 -14.95
N PRO A 23 10.30 11.70 -14.18
CA PRO A 23 11.03 12.87 -13.71
C PRO A 23 12.11 12.51 -12.68
N TYR A 24 12.08 11.30 -12.14
CA TYR A 24 12.99 10.83 -11.11
C TYR A 24 14.20 10.12 -11.69
N HIS A 25 15.36 10.28 -11.03
CA HIS A 25 16.58 9.61 -11.42
C HIS A 25 16.41 8.08 -11.36
N ASN A 26 16.69 7.39 -12.47
CA ASN A 26 16.44 5.95 -12.67
C ASN A 26 14.98 5.51 -12.44
N GLY A 27 14.02 6.42 -12.52
CA GLY A 27 12.61 6.10 -12.26
C GLY A 27 12.27 5.85 -10.79
N ILE A 28 13.21 6.08 -9.88
CA ILE A 28 13.05 5.75 -8.45
C ILE A 28 12.66 7.00 -7.66
N HIS A 29 11.51 6.95 -7.02
CA HIS A 29 11.11 7.94 -6.03
C HIS A 29 12.00 7.82 -4.78
N ARG A 30 12.60 8.93 -4.35
CA ARG A 30 13.30 9.01 -3.08
C ARG A 30 12.41 9.67 -2.04
N LEU A 31 11.36 8.95 -1.64
CA LEU A 31 10.42 9.41 -0.65
C LEU A 31 11.11 9.62 0.70
N LYS A 32 10.79 10.73 1.36
CA LYS A 32 11.31 11.03 2.69
C LYS A 32 10.44 10.34 3.73
N PHE A 33 11.07 9.57 4.60
CA PHE A 33 10.37 8.93 5.72
C PHE A 33 9.86 10.00 6.70
N PRO A 34 8.54 10.09 6.96
CA PRO A 34 7.98 10.99 7.95
C PRO A 34 8.34 10.54 9.36
N SER A 35 8.81 11.46 10.20
CA SER A 35 9.21 11.17 11.59
C SER A 35 8.05 10.65 12.45
N GLU A 36 6.83 11.05 12.12
CA GLU A 36 5.61 10.70 12.84
C GLU A 36 5.05 9.32 12.44
N ALA A 37 5.52 8.75 11.32
CA ALA A 37 5.04 7.47 10.85
C ALA A 37 5.59 6.33 11.74
N PRO A 38 4.75 5.40 12.20
CA PRO A 38 5.16 4.36 13.14
C PRO A 38 6.03 3.27 12.50
N SER A 39 6.09 3.20 11.16
CA SER A 39 6.85 2.20 10.42
C SER A 39 7.29 2.70 9.05
N ARG A 40 8.47 2.25 8.60
CA ARG A 40 8.96 2.52 7.24
C ARG A 40 8.08 1.92 6.13
N SER A 41 7.20 0.96 6.45
CA SER A 41 6.24 0.43 5.48
C SER A 41 5.30 1.50 4.90
N THR A 42 5.16 2.63 5.58
CA THR A 42 4.41 3.80 5.10
C THR A 42 4.86 4.26 3.70
N LEU A 43 6.17 4.15 3.40
CA LEU A 43 6.73 4.55 2.11
C LEU A 43 6.23 3.68 0.95
N LYS A 44 5.91 2.41 1.20
CA LYS A 44 5.39 1.50 0.16
C LYS A 44 4.01 1.96 -0.33
N LEU A 45 3.11 2.32 0.60
CA LEU A 45 1.80 2.83 0.21
C LEU A 45 1.92 4.21 -0.45
N GLU A 46 2.79 5.08 0.05
CA GLU A 46 3.04 6.40 -0.54
C GLU A 46 3.56 6.26 -1.98
N GLU A 47 4.52 5.36 -2.23
CA GLU A 47 5.05 5.06 -3.57
C GLU A 47 3.94 4.51 -4.49
N ALA A 48 3.16 3.53 -4.02
CA ALA A 48 2.04 2.99 -4.79
C ALA A 48 1.01 4.08 -5.16
N LEU A 49 0.71 4.98 -4.25
CA LEU A 49 -0.19 6.10 -4.52
C LEU A 49 0.39 7.07 -5.56
N VAL A 50 1.71 7.28 -5.56
CA VAL A 50 2.36 8.18 -6.52
C VAL A 50 2.51 7.55 -7.89
N ASP A 51 2.88 6.27 -7.97
CA ASP A 51 3.24 5.61 -9.22
C ASP A 51 2.05 4.92 -9.91
N LEU A 52 1.15 4.33 -9.13
CA LEU A 52 0.11 3.46 -9.68
C LEU A 52 -1.26 4.13 -9.74
N VAL A 53 -1.50 5.17 -8.92
CA VAL A 53 -2.82 5.79 -8.83
C VAL A 53 -2.82 7.17 -9.47
N PRO A 54 -3.51 7.38 -10.60
CA PRO A 54 -3.68 8.69 -11.20
C PRO A 54 -4.25 9.69 -10.19
N GLN A 55 -3.71 10.90 -10.15
CA GLN A 55 -4.12 11.93 -9.19
C GLN A 55 -5.62 12.23 -9.24
N THR A 56 -6.21 12.16 -10.42
CA THR A 56 -7.67 12.34 -10.63
C THR A 56 -8.52 11.26 -9.96
N GLN A 57 -7.97 10.08 -9.71
CA GLN A 57 -8.66 8.96 -9.07
C GLN A 57 -8.43 8.90 -7.56
N ARG A 58 -7.36 9.55 -7.04
CA ARG A 58 -7.05 9.51 -5.60
C ARG A 58 -8.18 10.06 -4.74
N SER A 59 -8.85 11.12 -5.19
CA SER A 59 -9.98 11.72 -4.49
C SER A 59 -11.21 10.82 -4.38
N THR A 60 -11.28 9.71 -5.10
CA THR A 60 -12.39 8.76 -4.98
C THR A 60 -12.34 7.98 -3.68
N PHE A 61 -11.14 7.70 -3.14
CA PHE A 61 -10.94 6.91 -1.93
C PHE A 61 -9.98 7.54 -0.89
N LEU A 62 -9.23 8.60 -1.26
CA LEU A 62 -8.39 9.39 -0.34
C LEU A 62 -9.00 10.79 -0.18
N ARG A 63 -10.11 10.86 0.52
CA ARG A 63 -10.80 12.12 0.85
C ARG A 63 -11.30 12.07 2.28
N GLU A 64 -11.56 13.21 2.84
CA GLU A 64 -12.20 13.32 4.15
C GLU A 64 -13.50 12.53 4.19
N GLY A 65 -13.67 11.73 5.24
CA GLY A 65 -14.84 10.88 5.43
C GLY A 65 -14.86 9.59 4.59
N ALA A 66 -13.89 9.35 3.73
CA ALA A 66 -13.72 8.03 3.10
C ALA A 66 -13.41 6.97 4.16
N ARG A 67 -13.73 5.70 3.85
CA ARG A 67 -13.50 4.58 4.75
C ARG A 67 -12.56 3.56 4.10
N ALA A 68 -11.63 3.07 4.88
CA ALA A 68 -10.71 2.03 4.44
C ALA A 68 -10.56 0.91 5.48
N VAL A 69 -10.10 -0.24 5.02
CA VAL A 69 -9.63 -1.32 5.89
C VAL A 69 -8.15 -1.55 5.60
N ASP A 70 -7.33 -1.65 6.66
CA ASP A 70 -5.91 -2.00 6.60
C ASP A 70 -5.71 -3.40 7.18
N LEU A 71 -5.45 -4.39 6.31
CA LEU A 71 -5.23 -5.78 6.69
C LEU A 71 -3.73 -6.03 6.94
N GLY A 72 -3.39 -6.43 8.17
CA GLY A 72 -2.01 -6.52 8.64
C GLY A 72 -1.47 -5.14 9.02
N ALA A 73 -2.28 -4.36 9.74
CA ALA A 73 -2.07 -2.93 9.96
C ALA A 73 -0.86 -2.60 10.83
N CYS A 74 -0.57 -3.43 11.85
CA CYS A 74 0.37 -3.04 12.91
C CYS A 74 1.83 -2.93 12.44
N PRO A 75 2.55 -1.92 12.94
CA PRO A 75 2.17 -0.90 13.94
C PRO A 75 1.41 0.32 13.35
N GLY A 76 1.02 0.32 12.06
CA GLY A 76 0.20 1.35 11.44
C GLY A 76 0.90 2.15 10.33
N GLY A 77 1.88 1.57 9.64
CA GLY A 77 2.59 2.29 8.58
C GLY A 77 1.68 2.68 7.42
N TRP A 78 0.81 1.79 6.98
CA TRP A 78 -0.16 2.07 5.92
C TRP A 78 -1.36 2.85 6.45
N THR A 79 -1.84 2.50 7.66
CA THR A 79 -2.86 3.29 8.36
C THR A 79 -2.49 4.76 8.47
N TYR A 80 -1.20 5.08 8.75
CA TYR A 80 -0.71 6.47 8.82
C TYR A 80 -0.95 7.25 7.51
N GLN A 81 -0.70 6.66 6.36
CA GLN A 81 -0.94 7.32 5.08
C GLN A 81 -2.43 7.61 4.85
N LEU A 82 -3.30 6.70 5.25
CA LEU A 82 -4.75 6.87 5.12
C LEU A 82 -5.26 7.98 6.06
N VAL A 83 -4.85 7.94 7.32
CA VAL A 83 -5.20 8.95 8.34
C VAL A 83 -4.72 10.35 7.94
N LYS A 84 -3.54 10.46 7.32
CA LYS A 84 -3.02 11.74 6.78
C LYS A 84 -3.96 12.39 5.76
N HIS A 85 -4.82 11.61 5.11
CA HIS A 85 -5.85 12.07 4.18
C HIS A 85 -7.25 12.16 4.84
N ASN A 86 -7.35 12.12 6.18
CA ASN A 86 -8.60 12.14 6.93
C ASN A 86 -9.56 10.98 6.56
N VAL A 87 -9.00 9.81 6.23
CA VAL A 87 -9.74 8.57 5.96
C VAL A 87 -9.98 7.85 7.30
N TYR A 88 -11.21 7.36 7.52
CA TYR A 88 -11.51 6.46 8.64
C TYR A 88 -11.01 5.05 8.32
N VAL A 89 -10.22 4.46 9.22
CA VAL A 89 -9.54 3.19 9.00
C VAL A 89 -9.97 2.15 10.02
N GLU A 90 -10.48 1.01 9.55
CA GLU A 90 -10.58 -0.22 10.33
C GLU A 90 -9.22 -0.93 10.22
N ALA A 91 -8.40 -0.82 11.26
CA ALA A 91 -7.06 -1.39 11.30
C ALA A 91 -7.10 -2.80 11.90
N VAL A 92 -6.81 -3.81 11.10
CA VAL A 92 -6.97 -5.22 11.46
C VAL A 92 -5.62 -5.90 11.61
N ASP A 93 -5.30 -6.35 12.81
CA ASP A 93 -4.07 -7.07 13.12
C ASP A 93 -4.18 -7.73 14.51
N ASN A 94 -3.24 -8.62 14.83
CA ASN A 94 -3.08 -9.18 16.18
C ASN A 94 -1.98 -8.48 17.00
N GLY A 95 -1.21 -7.57 16.39
CA GLY A 95 -0.16 -6.79 17.02
C GLY A 95 -0.71 -5.52 17.69
N ALA A 96 0.18 -4.66 18.19
CA ALA A 96 -0.19 -3.39 18.79
C ALA A 96 -0.13 -2.24 17.77
N MET A 97 -1.18 -1.46 17.70
CA MET A 97 -1.21 -0.21 16.92
C MET A 97 -0.45 0.89 17.65
N ALA A 98 0.19 1.77 16.87
CA ALA A 98 0.83 2.95 17.42
C ALA A 98 -0.20 3.86 18.12
N GLU A 99 0.11 4.25 19.37
CA GLU A 99 -0.79 5.06 20.19
C GLU A 99 -1.09 6.43 19.55
N SER A 100 -0.12 7.01 18.83
CA SER A 100 -0.30 8.24 18.07
C SER A 100 -1.43 8.17 17.05
N LEU A 101 -1.58 7.01 16.39
CA LEU A 101 -2.68 6.78 15.43
C LEU A 101 -4.02 6.61 16.13
N MET A 102 -4.04 5.88 17.24
CA MET A 102 -5.26 5.69 18.03
C MET A 102 -5.82 7.01 18.57
N ARG A 103 -4.96 7.94 18.94
CA ARG A 103 -5.36 9.28 19.43
C ARG A 103 -5.98 10.18 18.35
N THR A 104 -5.84 9.85 17.08
CA THR A 104 -6.44 10.66 15.99
C THR A 104 -7.96 10.58 15.94
N GLY A 105 -8.56 9.55 16.53
CA GLY A 105 -10.00 9.27 16.44
C GLY A 105 -10.46 8.76 15.07
N LEU A 106 -9.53 8.55 14.13
CA LEU A 106 -9.81 8.05 12.77
C LEU A 106 -9.55 6.54 12.63
N VAL A 107 -9.02 5.89 13.65
CA VAL A 107 -8.64 4.47 13.61
C VAL A 107 -9.53 3.66 14.55
N ASN A 108 -10.23 2.69 13.99
CA ASN A 108 -10.92 1.63 14.71
C ASN A 108 -10.07 0.36 14.62
N TYR A 109 -9.40 0.02 15.73
CA TYR A 109 -8.55 -1.17 15.78
C TYR A 109 -9.36 -2.42 16.09
N ALA A 110 -9.18 -3.46 15.28
CA ALA A 110 -9.74 -4.79 15.46
C ALA A 110 -8.63 -5.83 15.64
N ALA A 111 -8.51 -6.40 16.84
CA ALA A 111 -7.63 -7.53 17.12
C ALA A 111 -8.24 -8.80 16.48
N ALA A 112 -7.97 -9.04 15.20
CA ALA A 112 -8.59 -10.10 14.42
C ALA A 112 -7.67 -10.65 13.32
N ASP A 113 -8.02 -11.84 12.84
CA ASP A 113 -7.39 -12.46 11.68
C ASP A 113 -7.87 -11.75 10.40
N GLY A 114 -6.96 -11.08 9.69
CA GLY A 114 -7.26 -10.36 8.45
C GLY A 114 -7.85 -11.23 7.34
N PHE A 115 -7.58 -12.54 7.34
CA PHE A 115 -8.19 -13.48 6.38
C PHE A 115 -9.67 -13.79 6.63
N LYS A 116 -10.14 -13.52 7.86
CA LYS A 116 -11.52 -13.78 8.28
C LYS A 116 -12.33 -12.51 8.49
N TYR A 117 -11.65 -11.36 8.47
CA TYR A 117 -12.27 -10.08 8.76
C TYR A 117 -13.23 -9.65 7.63
N GLN A 118 -14.30 -8.98 8.03
CA GLN A 118 -15.26 -8.33 7.15
C GLN A 118 -15.49 -6.90 7.65
N PRO A 119 -15.68 -5.92 6.75
CA PRO A 119 -15.86 -4.54 7.17
C PRO A 119 -17.12 -4.38 8.01
N GLN A 120 -17.01 -3.67 9.15
CA GLN A 120 -18.10 -3.57 10.13
C GLN A 120 -19.24 -2.68 9.64
N TYR A 121 -18.95 -1.71 8.79
CA TYR A 121 -19.91 -0.69 8.37
C TYR A 121 -20.26 -0.75 6.87
N GLY A 122 -20.26 -1.95 6.31
CA GLY A 122 -20.54 -2.19 4.90
C GLY A 122 -19.37 -1.86 3.95
N THR A 123 -19.65 -1.72 2.67
CA THR A 123 -18.60 -1.51 1.64
C THR A 123 -17.72 -0.31 1.97
N VAL A 124 -16.40 -0.51 1.98
CA VAL A 124 -15.41 0.56 2.14
C VAL A 124 -14.91 1.09 0.80
N ASP A 125 -14.34 2.29 0.79
CA ASP A 125 -13.81 2.89 -0.43
C ASP A 125 -12.50 2.22 -0.85
N LEU A 126 -11.68 1.77 0.11
CA LEU A 126 -10.38 1.15 -0.14
C LEU A 126 -10.07 0.04 0.85
N VAL A 127 -9.54 -1.08 0.39
CA VAL A 127 -8.82 -2.05 1.21
C VAL A 127 -7.33 -1.97 0.90
N VAL A 128 -6.49 -1.94 1.95
CA VAL A 128 -5.04 -2.00 1.82
C VAL A 128 -4.50 -3.22 2.57
N CYS A 129 -3.40 -3.82 2.07
CA CYS A 129 -2.84 -5.02 2.68
C CYS A 129 -1.32 -5.10 2.49
N ASP A 130 -0.58 -5.13 3.62
CA ASP A 130 0.88 -5.39 3.66
C ASP A 130 1.21 -6.62 4.53
N MET A 131 0.34 -7.61 4.58
CA MET A 131 0.55 -8.83 5.35
C MET A 131 1.76 -9.63 4.84
N ILE A 132 2.46 -10.31 5.77
CA ILE A 132 3.52 -11.27 5.44
C ILE A 132 2.87 -12.64 5.28
N GLU A 133 2.53 -12.97 4.04
CA GLU A 133 1.88 -14.24 3.70
C GLU A 133 2.26 -14.63 2.25
N ARG A 134 1.93 -15.84 1.84
CA ARG A 134 2.11 -16.32 0.46
C ARG A 134 1.32 -15.43 -0.52
N PRO A 135 1.94 -15.08 -1.67
CA PRO A 135 1.30 -14.17 -2.64
C PRO A 135 -0.05 -14.66 -3.15
N ASP A 136 -0.19 -15.97 -3.40
CA ASP A 136 -1.44 -16.58 -3.85
C ASP A 136 -2.57 -16.36 -2.84
N ARG A 137 -2.32 -16.58 -1.55
CA ARG A 137 -3.32 -16.39 -0.48
C ARG A 137 -3.75 -14.92 -0.34
N VAL A 138 -2.80 -13.98 -0.47
CA VAL A 138 -3.13 -12.55 -0.45
C VAL A 138 -3.96 -12.18 -1.68
N ALA A 139 -3.60 -12.68 -2.86
CA ALA A 139 -4.36 -12.44 -4.09
C ALA A 139 -5.79 -12.97 -4.00
N GLU A 140 -5.98 -14.18 -3.47
CA GLU A 140 -7.32 -14.77 -3.22
C GLU A 140 -8.13 -13.91 -2.24
N LEU A 141 -7.53 -13.47 -1.14
CA LEU A 141 -8.17 -12.60 -0.16
C LEU A 141 -8.67 -11.30 -0.81
N ILE A 142 -7.82 -10.60 -1.54
CA ILE A 142 -8.18 -9.34 -2.19
C ILE A 142 -9.24 -9.55 -3.28
N THR A 143 -9.13 -10.64 -4.04
CA THR A 143 -10.17 -11.03 -5.01
C THR A 143 -11.52 -11.21 -4.32
N HIS A 144 -11.55 -11.88 -3.18
CA HIS A 144 -12.78 -12.04 -2.39
C HIS A 144 -13.37 -10.71 -1.94
N TRP A 145 -12.51 -9.79 -1.46
CA TRP A 145 -12.94 -8.45 -1.03
C TRP A 145 -13.58 -7.63 -2.15
N LEU A 146 -13.05 -7.73 -3.36
CA LEU A 146 -13.56 -7.00 -4.52
C LEU A 146 -14.81 -7.66 -5.13
N LEU A 147 -14.87 -8.98 -5.21
CA LEU A 147 -16.03 -9.71 -5.75
C LEU A 147 -17.25 -9.69 -4.83
N LYS A 148 -17.05 -9.67 -3.51
CA LYS A 148 -18.14 -9.59 -2.52
C LYS A 148 -18.49 -8.16 -2.10
N PRO A 149 -18.32 -7.19 -2.91
CA PRO A 149 -18.22 -5.74 -2.77
C PRO A 149 -17.95 -5.25 -1.32
N HIS A 150 -16.97 -5.87 -0.64
CA HIS A 150 -16.51 -5.36 0.66
C HIS A 150 -15.68 -4.09 0.50
N ALA A 151 -14.98 -3.94 -0.64
CA ALA A 151 -14.23 -2.75 -1.00
C ALA A 151 -14.43 -2.38 -2.47
N ARG A 152 -14.32 -1.08 -2.78
CA ARG A 152 -14.43 -0.54 -4.15
C ARG A 152 -13.09 -0.56 -4.88
N ALA A 153 -11.99 -0.45 -4.13
CA ALA A 153 -10.62 -0.47 -4.65
C ALA A 153 -9.70 -1.20 -3.68
N ALA A 154 -8.55 -1.65 -4.17
CA ALA A 154 -7.54 -2.32 -3.36
C ALA A 154 -6.13 -1.86 -3.74
N ILE A 155 -5.25 -1.70 -2.73
CA ILE A 155 -3.81 -1.57 -2.89
C ILE A 155 -3.16 -2.59 -1.96
N PHE A 156 -2.32 -3.46 -2.50
CA PHE A 156 -1.74 -4.53 -1.71
C PHE A 156 -0.35 -4.94 -2.21
N ASN A 157 0.45 -5.53 -1.33
CA ASN A 157 1.74 -6.11 -1.66
C ASN A 157 1.66 -7.62 -1.83
N LEU A 158 2.28 -8.12 -2.89
CA LEU A 158 2.60 -9.54 -3.04
C LEU A 158 4.08 -9.72 -2.67
N LYS A 159 4.34 -10.33 -1.53
CA LYS A 159 5.72 -10.54 -1.02
C LYS A 159 6.32 -11.79 -1.65
N LEU A 160 7.19 -11.57 -2.62
CA LEU A 160 7.93 -12.66 -3.24
C LEU A 160 8.92 -13.28 -2.23
N PRO A 161 9.18 -14.61 -2.30
CA PRO A 161 10.13 -15.25 -1.43
C PRO A 161 11.54 -14.70 -1.67
N MET A 162 12.27 -14.39 -0.58
CA MET A 162 13.66 -13.88 -0.67
C MET A 162 14.68 -14.90 -1.16
N LYS A 163 14.34 -16.19 -1.14
CA LYS A 163 15.16 -17.27 -1.72
C LYS A 163 14.58 -17.62 -3.09
N LEU A 164 15.45 -17.70 -4.10
CA LEU A 164 15.10 -18.18 -5.43
C LEU A 164 14.40 -19.54 -5.31
N ARG A 165 13.09 -19.56 -5.34
CA ARG A 165 12.24 -20.71 -5.53
C ARG A 165 11.46 -20.41 -6.79
N PHE A 166 12.00 -20.82 -7.91
CA PHE A 166 11.28 -20.93 -9.17
C PHE A 166 10.71 -22.34 -9.19
N ASP A 167 9.49 -22.49 -8.74
CA ASP A 167 8.69 -23.70 -8.95
C ASP A 167 7.65 -23.38 -9.99
#